data_66123c1f915642aa0a9dc26e16f0ba16
#
_entry.id   66123c1f915642aa0a9dc26e16f0ba16
#
_cell.length_a   1.000
_cell.length_b   1.000
_cell.length_c   1.000
_cell.angle_alpha   90.00
_cell.angle_beta   90.00
_cell.angle_gamma   90.00
#
_symmetry.space_group_name_H-M   'P 1'
#
loop_
_entity.id
_entity.type
_entity.pdbx_description
1 polymer ?
#
loop_
_entity_poly.entity_id
_entity_poly.type
_entity_poly.pdbx_seq_one_letter_code
_entity_poly.pdbx_strand_id
1 'polypeptide(L)'
;MQKRDFDVNFKILDYELRIIFVHMIRIPTFTLWAFVIFAGGFCIASAGWNMSITWYIHQHGFHEADLFFSFYTQLAEWGIIVVAGGLAWAVSRRLCLFYGITAAVQGIVIWSLKQWFNAPRPATISAEQIRSIPGVDLQYWQSFPSGHTAIGLLCFGFMTVAITQLLRKNNKIIELCFLYLALAMGYSRMYLGQHNLLDVSVGGLVALTFLHTSLWLFNNWGSKVAKAQ
;
A
#
# COMPACT_ATOMS: atom_id res chain seq x y z
N MET A 1 1.42 27.23 42.45
CA MET A 1 2.32 26.56 41.54
C MET A 1 1.58 25.62 40.57
N GLN A 2 0.57 24.88 41.00
CA GLN A 2 -0.17 23.88 40.22
C GLN A 2 -0.99 24.41 38.99
N LYS A 3 -1.48 25.66 39.06
CA LYS A 3 -2.34 26.25 38.00
C LYS A 3 -1.56 26.66 36.73
N ARG A 4 -0.25 26.97 36.85
CA ARG A 4 0.60 27.36 35.73
C ARG A 4 1.05 26.15 34.87
N ASP A 5 1.26 25.02 35.51
CA ASP A 5 1.72 23.79 34.79
C ASP A 5 0.55 23.17 34.01
N PHE A 6 -0.68 23.30 34.47
CA PHE A 6 -1.86 22.86 33.77
C PHE A 6 -2.13 23.72 32.52
N ASP A 7 -1.94 25.02 32.59
CA ASP A 7 -2.12 25.95 31.46
C ASP A 7 -1.03 25.78 30.38
N VAL A 8 0.19 25.43 30.76
CA VAL A 8 1.29 25.18 29.81
C VAL A 8 1.04 23.86 29.06
N ASN A 9 0.65 22.81 29.77
CA ASN A 9 0.34 21.52 29.14
C ASN A 9 -0.90 21.61 28.22
N PHE A 10 -1.91 22.40 28.59
CA PHE A 10 -3.10 22.63 27.76
C PHE A 10 -2.76 23.44 26.50
N LYS A 11 -1.90 24.44 26.59
CA LYS A 11 -1.43 25.22 25.43
C LYS A 11 -0.53 24.42 24.50
N ILE A 12 0.31 23.55 25.04
CA ILE A 12 1.13 22.63 24.23
C ILE A 12 0.22 21.62 23.52
N LEU A 13 -0.78 21.07 24.20
CA LEU A 13 -1.75 20.14 23.60
C LEU A 13 -2.62 20.84 22.53
N ASP A 14 -3.06 22.08 22.78
CA ASP A 14 -3.80 22.90 21.81
C ASP A 14 -2.92 23.30 20.61
N TYR A 15 -1.65 23.59 20.85
CA TYR A 15 -0.67 23.88 19.80
C TYR A 15 -0.36 22.63 18.93
N GLU A 16 -0.17 21.47 19.55
CA GLU A 16 -0.02 20.20 18.83
C GLU A 16 -1.29 19.82 18.06
N LEU A 17 -2.47 19.99 18.67
CA LEU A 17 -3.75 19.78 18.00
C LEU A 17 -3.93 20.75 16.82
N ARG A 18 -3.62 22.03 16.97
CA ARG A 18 -3.71 23.03 15.87
C ARG A 18 -2.77 22.74 14.72
N ILE A 19 -1.54 22.28 14.98
CA ILE A 19 -0.57 21.88 13.93
C ILE A 19 -1.10 20.66 13.17
N ILE A 20 -1.71 19.70 13.85
CA ILE A 20 -2.34 18.51 13.23
C ILE A 20 -3.58 18.91 12.40
N PHE A 21 -4.30 19.99 12.82
CA PHE A 21 -5.57 20.40 12.21
C PHE A 21 -5.44 21.36 11.03
N VAL A 22 -4.33 22.08 10.90
CA VAL A 22 -4.20 23.13 9.86
C VAL A 22 -3.83 22.52 8.49
N HIS A 23 -3.28 21.31 8.43
CA HIS A 23 -2.96 20.66 7.16
C HIS A 23 -3.72 19.33 7.04
N MET A 24 -4.83 19.33 6.31
CA MET A 24 -5.45 18.08 5.84
C MET A 24 -4.38 17.20 5.19
N ILE A 25 -4.17 16.00 5.74
CA ILE A 25 -3.22 15.06 5.19
C ILE A 25 -3.66 14.69 3.77
N ARG A 26 -2.83 15.03 2.80
CA ARG A 26 -3.07 14.75 1.38
C ARG A 26 -1.78 14.26 0.73
N ILE A 27 -1.92 13.26 -0.11
CA ILE A 27 -0.85 12.74 -0.98
C ILE A 27 -1.39 12.69 -2.42
N PRO A 28 -1.70 13.86 -3.02
CA PRO A 28 -2.46 13.91 -4.28
C PRO A 28 -1.71 13.29 -5.46
N THR A 29 -0.39 13.47 -5.53
CA THR A 29 0.44 12.91 -6.61
C THR A 29 0.49 11.39 -6.51
N PHE A 30 0.75 10.86 -5.32
CA PHE A 30 0.77 9.42 -5.08
C PHE A 30 -0.57 8.77 -5.47
N THR A 31 -1.67 9.30 -4.94
CA THR A 31 -3.00 8.68 -5.14
C THR A 31 -3.51 8.81 -6.56
N LEU A 32 -3.28 9.97 -7.20
CA LEU A 32 -3.70 10.18 -8.59
C LEU A 32 -2.99 9.19 -9.53
N TRP A 33 -1.66 9.14 -9.48
CA TRP A 33 -0.91 8.27 -10.38
C TRP A 33 -1.10 6.79 -10.06
N ALA A 34 -1.21 6.41 -8.79
CA ALA A 34 -1.57 5.05 -8.43
C ALA A 34 -2.94 4.66 -9.02
N PHE A 35 -3.94 5.52 -8.91
CA PHE A 35 -5.25 5.27 -9.51
C PHE A 35 -5.17 5.13 -11.03
N VAL A 36 -4.50 6.06 -11.72
CA VAL A 36 -4.36 6.02 -13.19
C VAL A 36 -3.69 4.72 -13.64
N ILE A 37 -2.62 4.30 -12.96
CA ILE A 37 -1.86 3.10 -13.33
C ILE A 37 -2.66 1.83 -13.06
N PHE A 38 -3.26 1.67 -11.88
CA PHE A 38 -4.02 0.46 -11.56
C PHE A 38 -5.36 0.38 -12.29
N ALA A 39 -6.06 1.50 -12.50
CA ALA A 39 -7.26 1.52 -13.32
C ALA A 39 -6.93 1.25 -14.80
N GLY A 40 -5.85 1.83 -15.32
CA GLY A 40 -5.34 1.53 -16.65
C GLY A 40 -4.97 0.05 -16.81
N GLY A 41 -4.24 -0.52 -15.86
CA GLY A 41 -3.91 -1.95 -15.81
C GLY A 41 -5.16 -2.84 -15.80
N PHE A 42 -6.18 -2.47 -15.02
CA PHE A 42 -7.47 -3.16 -15.00
C PHE A 42 -8.15 -3.13 -16.37
N CYS A 43 -8.20 -1.97 -17.03
CA CYS A 43 -8.79 -1.83 -18.36
C CYS A 43 -8.04 -2.68 -19.40
N ILE A 44 -6.69 -2.65 -19.38
CA ILE A 44 -5.85 -3.43 -20.29
C ILE A 44 -6.06 -4.94 -20.07
N ALA A 45 -6.08 -5.38 -18.81
CA ALA A 45 -6.32 -6.77 -18.46
C ALA A 45 -7.70 -7.24 -18.92
N SER A 46 -8.74 -6.41 -18.72
CA SER A 46 -10.13 -6.67 -19.15
C SER A 46 -10.29 -6.68 -20.68
N ALA A 47 -9.43 -5.97 -21.40
CA ALA A 47 -9.38 -6.00 -22.87
C ALA A 47 -8.71 -7.26 -23.46
N GLY A 48 -8.36 -8.25 -22.62
CA GLY A 48 -7.81 -9.54 -23.05
C GLY A 48 -6.27 -9.65 -22.97
N TRP A 49 -5.55 -8.58 -22.55
CA TRP A 49 -4.07 -8.56 -22.47
C TRP A 49 -3.51 -9.08 -21.14
N ASN A 50 -4.38 -9.55 -20.25
CA ASN A 50 -4.01 -9.95 -18.89
C ASN A 50 -2.82 -10.92 -18.84
N MET A 51 -2.95 -12.07 -19.47
CA MET A 51 -1.91 -13.10 -19.45
C MET A 51 -0.75 -12.78 -20.39
N SER A 52 -0.99 -12.16 -21.54
CA SER A 52 0.05 -11.80 -22.49
C SER A 52 1.10 -10.86 -21.89
N ILE A 53 0.66 -9.83 -21.15
CA ILE A 53 1.56 -8.91 -20.45
C ILE A 53 2.28 -9.63 -19.31
N THR A 54 1.55 -10.45 -18.55
CA THR A 54 2.14 -11.21 -17.45
C THR A 54 3.25 -12.13 -17.93
N TRP A 55 3.00 -12.90 -19.00
CA TRP A 55 4.00 -13.79 -19.59
C TRP A 55 5.17 -13.03 -20.19
N TYR A 56 4.91 -11.92 -20.88
CA TYR A 56 5.98 -11.07 -21.40
C TYR A 56 6.93 -10.63 -20.30
N ILE A 57 6.40 -10.10 -19.19
CA ILE A 57 7.21 -9.67 -18.05
C ILE A 57 7.97 -10.84 -17.42
N HIS A 58 7.29 -11.97 -17.20
CA HIS A 58 7.88 -13.14 -16.53
C HIS A 58 9.01 -13.77 -17.37
N GLN A 59 8.81 -13.91 -18.68
CA GLN A 59 9.78 -14.59 -19.57
C GLN A 59 11.02 -13.75 -19.89
N HIS A 60 10.92 -12.41 -19.82
CA HIS A 60 12.06 -11.52 -20.06
C HIS A 60 12.87 -11.21 -18.80
N GLY A 61 12.76 -12.05 -17.78
CA GLY A 61 13.55 -11.93 -16.57
C GLY A 61 15.01 -12.38 -16.74
N PHE A 62 15.89 -11.93 -15.85
CA PHE A 62 17.30 -12.25 -15.80
C PHE A 62 17.76 -12.43 -14.35
N HIS A 63 18.90 -13.09 -14.16
CA HIS A 63 19.33 -13.61 -12.85
C HIS A 63 19.40 -12.55 -11.74
N GLU A 64 19.95 -11.36 -12.01
CA GLU A 64 20.10 -10.31 -11.01
C GLU A 64 18.73 -9.74 -10.60
N ALA A 65 17.80 -9.64 -11.55
CA ALA A 65 16.43 -9.22 -11.26
C ALA A 65 15.64 -10.33 -10.54
N ASP A 66 15.91 -11.59 -10.81
CA ASP A 66 15.31 -12.73 -10.09
C ASP A 66 15.65 -12.64 -8.59
N LEU A 67 16.93 -12.44 -8.25
CA LEU A 67 17.38 -12.26 -6.87
C LEU A 67 16.78 -11.02 -6.22
N PHE A 68 16.81 -9.89 -6.93
CA PHE A 68 16.28 -8.64 -6.43
C PHE A 68 14.79 -8.74 -6.12
N PHE A 69 13.96 -9.20 -7.06
CA PHE A 69 12.52 -9.28 -6.87
C PHE A 69 12.09 -10.37 -5.89
N SER A 70 12.82 -11.49 -5.82
CA SER A 70 12.60 -12.51 -4.79
C SER A 70 12.79 -11.94 -3.38
N PHE A 71 13.87 -11.20 -3.15
CA PHE A 71 14.12 -10.51 -1.87
C PHE A 71 13.11 -9.39 -1.63
N TYR A 72 12.89 -8.53 -2.64
CA TYR A 72 12.02 -7.36 -2.51
C TYR A 72 10.58 -7.73 -2.14
N THR A 73 10.04 -8.80 -2.75
CA THR A 73 8.66 -9.22 -2.45
C THR A 73 8.50 -9.73 -1.02
N GLN A 74 9.55 -10.33 -0.42
CA GLN A 74 9.52 -10.80 0.98
C GLN A 74 9.39 -9.64 1.98
N LEU A 75 9.86 -8.44 1.62
CA LEU A 75 9.68 -7.25 2.46
C LEU A 75 8.19 -6.94 2.72
N ALA A 76 7.29 -7.31 1.79
CA ALA A 76 5.85 -7.11 1.96
C ALA A 76 5.21 -8.04 3.00
N GLU A 77 5.89 -9.08 3.44
CA GLU A 77 5.36 -10.00 4.46
C GLU A 77 5.39 -9.36 5.84
N TRP A 78 6.53 -8.77 6.24
CA TRP A 78 6.70 -8.19 7.58
C TRP A 78 7.42 -6.86 7.59
N GLY A 79 8.48 -6.71 6.77
CA GLY A 79 9.42 -5.59 6.86
C GLY A 79 8.73 -4.23 6.68
N ILE A 80 8.05 -4.03 5.56
CA ILE A 80 7.40 -2.74 5.26
C ILE A 80 6.23 -2.45 6.20
N ILE A 81 5.54 -3.48 6.71
CA ILE A 81 4.43 -3.33 7.66
C ILE A 81 4.94 -2.71 8.96
N VAL A 82 6.03 -3.24 9.49
CA VAL A 82 6.64 -2.74 10.73
C VAL A 82 7.20 -1.32 10.54
N VAL A 83 7.89 -1.07 9.42
CA VAL A 83 8.45 0.27 9.13
C VAL A 83 7.35 1.31 8.96
N ALA A 84 6.27 0.99 8.23
CA ALA A 84 5.13 1.90 8.07
C ALA A 84 4.45 2.20 9.42
N GLY A 85 4.26 1.18 10.26
CA GLY A 85 3.72 1.34 11.61
C GLY A 85 4.61 2.21 12.51
N GLY A 86 5.93 1.98 12.48
CA GLY A 86 6.90 2.78 13.23
C GLY A 86 6.91 4.24 12.81
N LEU A 87 6.90 4.53 11.50
CA LEU A 87 6.80 5.90 10.99
C LEU A 87 5.47 6.55 11.34
N ALA A 88 4.36 5.82 11.22
CA ALA A 88 3.05 6.33 11.64
C ALA A 88 3.01 6.64 13.14
N TRP A 89 3.61 5.80 13.98
CA TRP A 89 3.77 6.04 15.41
C TRP A 89 4.64 7.26 15.72
N ALA A 90 5.74 7.45 14.99
CA ALA A 90 6.61 8.61 15.14
C ALA A 90 5.89 9.94 14.87
N VAL A 91 4.88 9.93 13.99
CA VAL A 91 4.01 11.09 13.75
C VAL A 91 2.99 11.24 14.88
N SER A 92 2.19 10.21 15.13
CA SER A 92 1.22 10.19 16.22
C SER A 92 0.68 8.79 16.48
N ARG A 93 0.36 8.48 17.76
CA ARG A 93 -0.35 7.24 18.14
C ARG A 93 -1.65 7.06 17.36
N ARG A 94 -2.33 8.15 17.07
CA ARG A 94 -3.57 8.14 16.30
C ARG A 94 -3.34 7.69 14.84
N LEU A 95 -2.33 8.22 14.15
CA LEU A 95 -2.02 7.80 12.79
C LEU A 95 -1.63 6.31 12.74
N CYS A 96 -0.86 5.85 13.73
CA CYS A 96 -0.50 4.43 13.86
C CYS A 96 -1.75 3.55 14.07
N LEU A 97 -2.71 3.98 14.89
CA LEU A 97 -3.96 3.26 15.10
C LEU A 97 -4.79 3.16 13.80
N PHE A 98 -4.93 4.27 13.07
CA PHE A 98 -5.63 4.27 11.77
C PHE A 98 -4.93 3.36 10.76
N TYR A 99 -3.60 3.41 10.70
CA TYR A 99 -2.82 2.49 9.89
C TYR A 99 -3.08 1.04 10.25
N GLY A 100 -2.95 0.67 11.53
CA GLY A 100 -3.12 -0.71 12.00
C GLY A 100 -4.52 -1.25 11.73
N ILE A 101 -5.56 -0.48 12.02
CA ILE A 101 -6.96 -0.86 11.73
C ILE A 101 -7.14 -1.03 10.21
N THR A 102 -6.64 -0.09 9.41
CA THR A 102 -6.77 -0.15 7.95
C THR A 102 -6.06 -1.36 7.37
N ALA A 103 -4.85 -1.65 7.82
CA ALA A 103 -4.09 -2.83 7.38
C ALA A 103 -4.79 -4.14 7.76
N ALA A 104 -5.32 -4.24 8.98
CA ALA A 104 -6.03 -5.41 9.44
C ALA A 104 -7.33 -5.65 8.64
N VAL A 105 -8.17 -4.61 8.48
CA VAL A 105 -9.43 -4.72 7.73
C VAL A 105 -9.18 -5.02 6.26
N GLN A 106 -8.21 -4.35 5.64
CA GLN A 106 -7.79 -4.65 4.26
C GLN A 106 -7.32 -6.10 4.13
N GLY A 107 -6.50 -6.59 5.07
CA GLY A 107 -6.03 -7.98 5.09
C GLY A 107 -7.18 -8.98 5.13
N ILE A 108 -8.18 -8.75 6.00
CA ILE A 108 -9.40 -9.58 6.09
C ILE A 108 -10.16 -9.56 4.76
N VAL A 109 -10.36 -8.39 4.16
CA VAL A 109 -11.08 -8.26 2.88
C VAL A 109 -10.34 -9.00 1.76
N ILE A 110 -9.03 -8.80 1.63
CA ILE A 110 -8.20 -9.49 0.62
C ILE A 110 -8.27 -11.02 0.83
N TRP A 111 -8.13 -11.48 2.07
CA TRP A 111 -8.25 -12.90 2.39
C TRP A 111 -9.63 -13.46 2.01
N SER A 112 -10.71 -12.76 2.37
CA SER A 112 -12.09 -13.18 2.05
C SER A 112 -12.33 -13.27 0.54
N LEU A 113 -11.84 -12.27 -0.23
CA LEU A 113 -11.92 -12.28 -1.68
C LEU A 113 -11.15 -13.45 -2.28
N LYS A 114 -9.96 -13.77 -1.75
CA LYS A 114 -9.18 -14.93 -2.19
C LYS A 114 -9.92 -16.25 -1.98
N GLN A 115 -10.58 -16.41 -0.84
CA GLN A 115 -11.38 -17.61 -0.56
C GLN A 115 -12.60 -17.68 -1.51
N TRP A 116 -13.28 -16.56 -1.71
CA TRP A 116 -14.47 -16.52 -2.57
C TRP A 116 -14.15 -16.85 -4.03
N PHE A 117 -13.18 -16.16 -4.62
CA PHE A 117 -12.86 -16.34 -6.03
C PHE A 117 -12.06 -17.62 -6.29
N ASN A 118 -11.24 -18.04 -5.36
CA ASN A 118 -10.31 -19.17 -5.49
C ASN A 118 -9.67 -19.27 -6.89
N ALA A 119 -9.25 -18.11 -7.44
CA ALA A 119 -8.79 -18.00 -8.82
C ALA A 119 -7.45 -18.73 -9.04
N PRO A 120 -7.25 -19.36 -10.22
CA PRO A 120 -5.99 -20.01 -10.54
C PRO A 120 -4.88 -18.99 -10.73
N ARG A 121 -3.66 -19.37 -10.34
CA ARG A 121 -2.44 -18.58 -10.58
C ARG A 121 -1.84 -18.86 -11.95
N PRO A 122 -0.92 -18.01 -12.44
CA PRO A 122 -0.24 -18.24 -13.71
C PRO A 122 0.33 -19.66 -13.87
N ALA A 123 0.93 -20.21 -12.82
CA ALA A 123 1.46 -21.58 -12.81
C ALA A 123 0.39 -22.68 -13.04
N THR A 124 -0.85 -22.43 -12.65
CA THR A 124 -1.97 -23.34 -12.92
C THR A 124 -2.50 -23.21 -14.35
N ILE A 125 -2.40 -22.00 -14.93
CA ILE A 125 -2.93 -21.70 -16.26
C ILE A 125 -2.02 -22.26 -17.36
N SER A 126 -0.71 -22.09 -17.21
CA SER A 126 0.30 -22.55 -18.20
C SER A 126 1.62 -22.85 -17.49
N ALA A 127 1.75 -24.06 -16.96
CA ALA A 127 2.94 -24.48 -16.22
C ALA A 127 4.22 -24.45 -17.09
N GLU A 128 4.08 -24.70 -18.39
CA GLU A 128 5.18 -24.69 -19.37
C GLU A 128 5.77 -23.29 -19.61
N GLN A 129 5.05 -22.24 -19.27
CA GLN A 129 5.53 -20.86 -19.42
C GLN A 129 6.22 -20.32 -18.17
N ILE A 130 6.19 -21.06 -17.07
CA ILE A 130 6.79 -20.65 -15.81
C ILE A 130 8.30 -20.91 -15.82
N ARG A 131 9.09 -19.85 -15.60
CA ARG A 131 10.53 -19.98 -15.33
C ARG A 131 10.75 -20.47 -13.89
N SER A 132 11.70 -21.36 -13.70
CA SER A 132 12.18 -21.70 -12.36
C SER A 132 13.05 -20.57 -11.83
N ILE A 133 12.64 -19.94 -10.74
CA ILE A 133 13.37 -18.85 -10.07
C ILE A 133 13.80 -19.36 -8.69
N PRO A 134 15.10 -19.36 -8.37
CA PRO A 134 15.59 -19.84 -7.09
C PRO A 134 14.96 -19.10 -5.90
N GLY A 135 14.51 -19.85 -4.89
CA GLY A 135 13.90 -19.27 -3.67
C GLY A 135 12.47 -18.79 -3.83
N VAL A 136 11.81 -19.10 -4.95
CA VAL A 136 10.40 -18.77 -5.19
C VAL A 136 9.56 -20.03 -5.21
N ASP A 137 8.75 -20.24 -4.19
CA ASP A 137 7.79 -21.34 -4.13
C ASP A 137 6.55 -20.99 -4.95
N LEU A 138 6.27 -21.82 -5.96
CA LEU A 138 5.10 -21.64 -6.80
C LEU A 138 3.82 -21.99 -6.02
N GLN A 139 2.87 -21.09 -6.07
CA GLN A 139 1.51 -21.32 -5.61
C GLN A 139 0.58 -21.47 -6.80
N TYR A 140 -0.50 -22.21 -6.64
CA TYR A 140 -1.37 -22.60 -7.75
C TYR A 140 -2.75 -21.95 -7.70
N TRP A 141 -3.26 -21.62 -6.52
CA TRP A 141 -4.61 -21.11 -6.31
C TRP A 141 -4.62 -19.81 -5.49
N GLN A 142 -5.80 -19.24 -5.34
CA GLN A 142 -6.03 -17.99 -4.58
C GLN A 142 -5.21 -16.81 -5.13
N SER A 143 -5.20 -16.69 -6.47
CA SER A 143 -4.47 -15.62 -7.14
C SER A 143 -5.07 -14.26 -6.88
N PHE A 144 -6.40 -14.14 -7.01
CA PHE A 144 -7.12 -12.86 -7.03
C PHE A 144 -7.71 -12.47 -5.67
N PRO A 145 -7.58 -11.19 -5.27
CA PRO A 145 -6.64 -10.19 -5.78
C PRO A 145 -5.24 -10.34 -5.15
N SER A 146 -4.21 -9.59 -5.66
CA SER A 146 -2.85 -9.65 -5.14
C SER A 146 -2.71 -9.00 -3.76
N GLY A 147 -2.43 -9.81 -2.74
CA GLY A 147 -2.24 -9.34 -1.37
C GLY A 147 -0.96 -8.53 -1.17
N HIS A 148 0.16 -8.94 -1.80
CA HIS A 148 1.44 -8.21 -1.73
C HIS A 148 1.31 -6.82 -2.36
N THR A 149 0.62 -6.70 -3.49
CA THR A 149 0.35 -5.39 -4.11
C THR A 149 -0.50 -4.53 -3.18
N ALA A 150 -1.55 -5.10 -2.59
CA ALA A 150 -2.46 -4.37 -1.72
C ALA A 150 -1.75 -3.85 -0.45
N ILE A 151 -1.02 -4.72 0.26
CA ILE A 151 -0.31 -4.29 1.48
C ILE A 151 0.86 -3.35 1.15
N GLY A 152 1.59 -3.60 0.05
CA GLY A 152 2.68 -2.74 -0.39
C GLY A 152 2.19 -1.31 -0.67
N LEU A 153 1.12 -1.15 -1.44
CA LEU A 153 0.55 0.17 -1.73
C LEU A 153 0.04 0.88 -0.47
N LEU A 154 -0.63 0.16 0.43
CA LEU A 154 -1.08 0.70 1.70
C LEU A 154 0.09 1.20 2.56
N CYS A 155 1.10 0.37 2.75
CA CYS A 155 2.27 0.71 3.57
C CYS A 155 3.03 1.91 3.00
N PHE A 156 3.35 1.89 1.70
CA PHE A 156 4.05 3.00 1.05
C PHE A 156 3.21 4.29 1.03
N GLY A 157 1.89 4.18 0.91
CA GLY A 157 0.97 5.31 1.05
C GLY A 157 1.03 5.93 2.46
N PHE A 158 0.97 5.11 3.52
CA PHE A 158 1.12 5.60 4.90
C PHE A 158 2.52 6.11 5.21
N MET A 159 3.59 5.51 4.67
CA MET A 159 4.95 6.04 4.77
C MET A 159 5.05 7.42 4.12
N THR A 160 4.45 7.60 2.94
CA THR A 160 4.37 8.92 2.28
C THR A 160 3.73 9.95 3.20
N VAL A 161 2.58 9.61 3.78
CA VAL A 161 1.90 10.46 4.76
C VAL A 161 2.80 10.78 5.94
N ALA A 162 3.40 9.77 6.55
CA ALA A 162 4.23 9.96 7.74
C ALA A 162 5.45 10.86 7.45
N ILE A 163 6.18 10.60 6.37
CA ILE A 163 7.37 11.39 6.01
C ILE A 163 7.00 12.85 5.68
N THR A 164 5.91 13.06 4.93
CA THR A 164 5.47 14.45 4.60
C THR A 164 5.04 15.21 5.86
N GLN A 165 4.43 14.54 6.85
CA GLN A 165 4.10 15.14 8.13
C GLN A 165 5.33 15.45 8.97
N LEU A 166 6.29 14.53 9.07
CA LEU A 166 7.56 14.75 9.80
C LEU A 166 8.37 15.91 9.20
N LEU A 167 8.41 16.01 7.88
CA LEU A 167 9.11 17.09 7.17
C LEU A 167 8.29 18.39 7.12
N ARG A 168 7.03 18.39 7.54
CA ARG A 168 6.10 19.52 7.47
C ARG A 168 6.00 20.13 6.06
N LYS A 169 6.18 19.31 5.04
CA LYS A 169 6.21 19.75 3.64
C LYS A 169 5.68 18.65 2.73
N ASN A 170 4.68 18.96 1.92
CA ASN A 170 4.29 18.12 0.80
C ASN A 170 5.41 18.15 -0.24
N ASN A 171 5.91 16.98 -0.59
CA ASN A 171 7.01 16.84 -1.53
C ASN A 171 6.64 15.80 -2.60
N LYS A 172 6.42 16.28 -3.82
CA LYS A 172 6.07 15.41 -4.96
C LYS A 172 7.12 14.35 -5.25
N ILE A 173 8.40 14.63 -4.99
CA ILE A 173 9.49 13.66 -5.20
C ILE A 173 9.31 12.49 -4.21
N ILE A 174 9.03 12.78 -2.94
CA ILE A 174 8.77 11.74 -1.93
C ILE A 174 7.55 10.91 -2.32
N GLU A 175 6.45 11.57 -2.74
CA GLU A 175 5.25 10.87 -3.19
C GLU A 175 5.55 9.93 -4.37
N LEU A 176 6.33 10.40 -5.37
CA LEU A 176 6.71 9.60 -6.54
C LEU A 176 7.68 8.47 -6.18
N CYS A 177 8.64 8.69 -5.28
CA CYS A 177 9.54 7.63 -4.82
C CYS A 177 8.77 6.49 -4.15
N PHE A 178 7.87 6.80 -3.22
CA PHE A 178 7.06 5.76 -2.57
C PHE A 178 6.04 5.12 -3.52
N LEU A 179 5.50 5.88 -4.47
CA LEU A 179 4.68 5.30 -5.53
C LEU A 179 5.47 4.31 -6.37
N TYR A 180 6.68 4.65 -6.78
CA TYR A 180 7.56 3.74 -7.52
C TYR A 180 7.80 2.43 -6.76
N LEU A 181 8.10 2.52 -5.45
CA LEU A 181 8.25 1.33 -4.61
C LEU A 181 6.95 0.51 -4.53
N ALA A 182 5.79 1.16 -4.39
CA ALA A 182 4.50 0.45 -4.39
C ALA A 182 4.23 -0.27 -5.73
N LEU A 183 4.54 0.38 -6.85
CA LEU A 183 4.40 -0.22 -8.19
C LEU A 183 5.38 -1.36 -8.41
N ALA A 184 6.63 -1.22 -7.95
CA ALA A 184 7.63 -2.27 -7.99
C ALA A 184 7.17 -3.52 -7.21
N MET A 185 6.40 -3.35 -6.11
CA MET A 185 5.81 -4.48 -5.39
C MET A 185 4.80 -5.23 -6.27
N GLY A 186 3.90 -4.54 -6.96
CA GLY A 186 2.97 -5.16 -7.90
C GLY A 186 3.70 -5.83 -9.08
N TYR A 187 4.67 -5.13 -9.66
CA TYR A 187 5.49 -5.63 -10.75
C TYR A 187 6.23 -6.92 -10.36
N SER A 188 6.82 -6.96 -9.16
CA SER A 188 7.51 -8.16 -8.66
C SER A 188 6.63 -9.41 -8.68
N ARG A 189 5.32 -9.27 -8.44
CA ARG A 189 4.39 -10.41 -8.42
C ARG A 189 4.13 -10.98 -9.81
N MET A 190 4.06 -10.12 -10.83
CA MET A 190 3.99 -10.57 -12.24
C MET A 190 5.33 -11.14 -12.70
N TYR A 191 6.42 -10.45 -12.37
CA TYR A 191 7.78 -10.88 -12.69
C TYR A 191 8.10 -12.28 -12.16
N LEU A 192 7.70 -12.57 -10.92
CA LEU A 192 7.90 -13.88 -10.29
C LEU A 192 6.85 -14.94 -10.69
N GLY A 193 5.95 -14.64 -11.64
CA GLY A 193 4.91 -15.58 -12.07
C GLY A 193 3.86 -15.93 -11.02
N GLN A 194 3.74 -15.12 -9.95
CA GLN A 194 2.83 -15.37 -8.83
C GLN A 194 1.42 -14.83 -9.04
N HIS A 195 1.30 -13.74 -9.80
CA HIS A 195 0.04 -13.05 -10.08
C HIS A 195 0.01 -12.54 -11.50
N ASN A 196 -1.18 -12.38 -12.06
CA ASN A 196 -1.38 -11.74 -13.34
C ASN A 196 -1.68 -10.25 -13.20
N LEU A 197 -1.76 -9.52 -14.32
CA LEU A 197 -2.00 -8.08 -14.34
C LEU A 197 -3.33 -7.70 -13.67
N LEU A 198 -4.38 -8.49 -13.84
CA LEU A 198 -5.69 -8.25 -13.22
C LEU A 198 -5.61 -8.33 -11.69
N ASP A 199 -4.94 -9.36 -11.17
CA ASP A 199 -4.75 -9.54 -9.73
C ASP A 199 -4.05 -8.35 -9.09
N VAL A 200 -2.98 -7.88 -9.74
CA VAL A 200 -2.17 -6.73 -9.31
C VAL A 200 -2.99 -5.45 -9.39
N SER A 201 -3.70 -5.22 -10.49
CA SER A 201 -4.50 -4.02 -10.70
C SER A 201 -5.60 -3.88 -9.66
N VAL A 202 -6.36 -4.95 -9.43
CA VAL A 202 -7.45 -4.94 -8.43
C VAL A 202 -6.89 -4.86 -7.01
N GLY A 203 -5.78 -5.55 -6.71
CA GLY A 203 -5.09 -5.40 -5.42
C GLY A 203 -4.70 -3.96 -5.11
N GLY A 204 -4.19 -3.24 -6.12
CA GLY A 204 -3.86 -1.81 -6.00
C GLY A 204 -5.09 -0.92 -5.81
N LEU A 205 -6.17 -1.14 -6.57
CA LEU A 205 -7.42 -0.37 -6.43
C LEU A 205 -8.08 -0.57 -5.06
N VAL A 206 -8.09 -1.81 -4.56
CA VAL A 206 -8.56 -2.10 -3.19
C VAL A 206 -7.74 -1.32 -2.17
N ALA A 207 -6.42 -1.37 -2.26
CA ALA A 207 -5.55 -0.64 -1.33
C ALA A 207 -5.75 0.88 -1.39
N LEU A 208 -5.94 1.46 -2.58
CA LEU A 208 -6.26 2.87 -2.73
C LEU A 208 -7.57 3.25 -2.05
N THR A 209 -8.58 2.41 -2.17
CA THR A 209 -9.89 2.63 -1.51
C THR A 209 -9.70 2.67 0.01
N PHE A 210 -8.97 1.71 0.58
CA PHE A 210 -8.69 1.67 2.01
C PHE A 210 -7.83 2.84 2.49
N LEU A 211 -6.78 3.18 1.75
CA LEU A 211 -5.91 4.32 2.05
C LEU A 211 -6.71 5.63 2.07
N HIS A 212 -7.49 5.90 1.02
CA HIS A 212 -8.31 7.11 0.93
C HIS A 212 -9.36 7.19 2.05
N THR A 213 -10.09 6.10 2.28
CA THR A 213 -11.10 6.04 3.34
C THR A 213 -10.47 6.30 4.71
N SER A 214 -9.32 5.69 4.98
CA SER A 214 -8.60 5.88 6.23
C SER A 214 -8.14 7.34 6.42
N LEU A 215 -7.54 7.94 5.40
CA LEU A 215 -7.10 9.34 5.46
C LEU A 215 -8.28 10.31 5.57
N TRP A 216 -9.38 10.03 4.90
CA TRP A 216 -10.60 10.81 5.01
C TRP A 216 -11.18 10.73 6.44
N LEU A 217 -11.28 9.53 7.01
CA LEU A 217 -11.73 9.33 8.39
C LEU A 217 -10.78 10.00 9.38
N PHE A 218 -9.47 9.87 9.20
CA PHE A 218 -8.47 10.50 10.04
C PHE A 218 -8.63 12.02 10.06
N ASN A 219 -8.79 12.64 8.88
CA ASN A 219 -8.96 14.08 8.75
C ASN A 219 -10.28 14.59 9.38
N ASN A 220 -11.39 13.86 9.17
CA ASN A 220 -12.70 14.30 9.65
C ASN A 220 -12.95 14.03 11.13
N TRP A 221 -12.38 12.98 11.70
CA TRP A 221 -12.51 12.69 13.14
C TRP A 221 -11.95 13.83 13.98
N GLY A 222 -10.80 14.35 13.59
CA GLY A 222 -10.18 15.44 14.31
C GLY A 222 -11.00 16.72 14.32
N SER A 223 -11.64 17.07 13.21
CA SER A 223 -12.47 18.27 13.11
C SER A 223 -13.71 18.25 14.03
N LYS A 224 -14.23 17.06 14.34
CA LYS A 224 -15.36 16.91 15.26
C LYS A 224 -14.97 17.07 16.74
N VAL A 225 -13.80 16.54 17.12
CA VAL A 225 -13.30 16.67 18.51
C VAL A 225 -12.97 18.13 18.84
N ALA A 226 -12.39 18.89 17.89
CA ALA A 226 -12.09 20.31 18.10
C ALA A 226 -13.33 21.22 18.16
N LYS A 227 -14.47 20.80 17.58
CA LYS A 227 -15.74 21.56 17.67
C LYS A 227 -16.55 21.24 18.94
N ALA A 228 -16.21 20.17 19.64
CA ALA A 228 -16.90 19.71 20.84
C ALA A 228 -16.22 20.19 22.14
N GLN A 229 -15.09 20.89 22.03
CA GLN A 229 -14.39 21.61 23.11
C GLN A 229 -14.55 23.12 22.99
#